data_c41c6e5d0b8f070844218c79e8be859d
#
_entry.id   c41c6e5d0b8f070844218c79e8be859d
#
_cell.length_a   1.000
_cell.length_b   1.000
_cell.length_c   1.000
_cell.angle_alpha   90.00
_cell.angle_beta   90.00
_cell.angle_gamma   90.00
#
_symmetry.space_group_name_H-M   'P 1'
#
loop_
_entity.id
_entity.type
_entity.pdbx_description
1 polymer ?
#
loop_
_entity_poly.entity_id
_entity_poly.type
_entity_poly.pdbx_seq_one_letter_code
_entity_poly.pdbx_strand_id
1 'polypeptide(L)'
;MITKKRLSLIDSQDAIIGNPLYDVASLIDDVRIKMQKNLQDDLFKHYMKKSKLKFKDQSYLKNDFDILSVQRNLKILGIFVRLYKRDRKSNYLKYLPQTWSLLERRMKNPIFNKLNILFKKHLPLKKLKKVKI
;
A
#
# COMPACT_ATOMS: atom_id res chain seq x y z
N MET A 1 1.59 -20.92 -6.35
CA MET A 1 2.16 -22.27 -6.56
C MET A 1 3.46 -22.14 -7.35
N ILE A 2 4.59 -22.57 -6.81
CA ILE A 2 5.88 -22.53 -7.51
C ILE A 2 6.08 -23.90 -8.13
N THR A 3 5.97 -24.01 -9.44
CA THR A 3 6.39 -25.19 -10.18
C THR A 3 7.88 -25.06 -10.49
N LYS A 4 8.61 -26.18 -10.56
CA LYS A 4 10.09 -26.27 -10.63
C LYS A 4 10.84 -25.31 -11.58
N LYS A 5 10.14 -24.50 -12.41
CA LYS A 5 10.78 -23.56 -13.36
C LYS A 5 9.93 -22.35 -13.78
N ARG A 6 8.69 -22.15 -13.27
CA ARG A 6 7.84 -21.04 -13.71
C ARG A 6 6.99 -20.51 -12.55
N LEU A 7 6.85 -19.18 -12.49
CA LEU A 7 5.85 -18.55 -11.65
C LEU A 7 4.48 -18.68 -12.33
N SER A 8 3.48 -19.14 -11.58
CA SER A 8 2.10 -19.18 -12.04
C SER A 8 1.29 -18.09 -11.34
N LEU A 9 0.47 -17.38 -12.09
CA LEU A 9 -0.52 -16.47 -11.54
C LEU A 9 -1.76 -17.27 -11.15
N ILE A 10 -2.29 -16.98 -9.98
CA ILE A 10 -3.52 -17.56 -9.44
C ILE A 10 -4.45 -16.43 -9.05
N ASP A 11 -5.73 -16.75 -8.82
CA ASP A 11 -6.72 -15.80 -8.31
C ASP A 11 -7.00 -14.66 -9.32
N SER A 12 -7.24 -15.04 -10.57
CA SER A 12 -7.54 -14.10 -11.67
C SER A 12 -9.04 -13.79 -11.83
N GLN A 13 -9.90 -14.39 -10.97
CA GLN A 13 -11.30 -14.03 -10.90
C GLN A 13 -11.45 -12.59 -10.39
N ASP A 14 -12.53 -11.94 -10.77
CA ASP A 14 -12.82 -10.53 -10.45
C ASP A 14 -11.81 -9.52 -11.05
N ALA A 15 -11.09 -9.93 -12.09
CA ALA A 15 -10.20 -9.04 -12.82
C ALA A 15 -10.99 -7.89 -13.46
N ILE A 16 -10.55 -6.67 -13.21
CA ILE A 16 -11.14 -5.45 -13.77
C ILE A 16 -10.09 -4.63 -14.54
N ILE A 17 -10.54 -3.87 -15.50
CA ILE A 17 -9.67 -2.89 -16.17
C ILE A 17 -9.50 -1.69 -15.23
N GLY A 18 -8.26 -1.42 -14.84
CA GLY A 18 -7.94 -0.35 -13.90
C GLY A 18 -6.53 0.20 -14.10
N ASN A 19 -6.10 1.07 -13.18
CA ASN A 19 -4.73 1.59 -13.22
C ASN A 19 -3.73 0.46 -12.93
N PRO A 20 -2.80 0.16 -13.87
CA PRO A 20 -1.85 -0.95 -13.75
C PRO A 20 -0.90 -0.84 -12.54
N LEU A 21 -0.76 0.36 -11.97
CA LEU A 21 0.04 0.58 -10.76
C LEU A 21 -0.64 0.05 -9.49
N TYR A 22 -1.92 -0.34 -9.54
CA TYR A 22 -2.61 -0.89 -8.36
C TYR A 22 -1.97 -2.20 -7.88
N ASP A 23 -1.70 -3.11 -8.81
CA ASP A 23 -1.07 -4.40 -8.48
C ASP A 23 0.38 -4.22 -8.06
N VAL A 24 1.08 -3.26 -8.68
CA VAL A 24 2.45 -2.90 -8.30
C VAL A 24 2.47 -2.33 -6.88
N ALA A 25 1.56 -1.44 -6.52
CA ALA A 25 1.43 -0.93 -5.17
C ALA A 25 1.05 -2.04 -4.18
N SER A 26 0.23 -3.00 -4.60
CA SER A 26 -0.16 -4.15 -3.79
C SER A 26 1.01 -5.08 -3.46
N LEU A 27 1.92 -5.25 -4.41
CA LEU A 27 3.13 -6.06 -4.25
C LEU A 27 4.19 -5.33 -3.41
N ILE A 28 4.50 -4.08 -3.77
CA ILE A 28 5.59 -3.31 -3.16
C ILE A 28 5.27 -2.91 -1.71
N ASP A 29 4.02 -2.55 -1.44
CA ASP A 29 3.54 -2.15 -0.12
C ASP A 29 2.71 -3.25 0.55
N ASP A 30 3.09 -4.53 0.37
CA ASP A 30 2.45 -5.64 1.10
C ASP A 30 2.78 -5.53 2.60
N VAL A 31 1.76 -5.31 3.40
CA VAL A 31 1.88 -5.11 4.84
C VAL A 31 2.30 -6.36 5.61
N ARG A 32 2.19 -7.54 4.99
CA ARG A 32 2.57 -8.82 5.58
C ARG A 32 4.06 -9.11 5.42
N ILE A 33 4.71 -8.41 4.48
CA ILE A 33 6.12 -8.59 4.17
C ILE A 33 6.87 -7.31 4.53
N LYS A 34 7.81 -7.41 5.48
CA LYS A 34 8.66 -6.28 5.83
C LYS A 34 9.75 -6.09 4.78
N MET A 35 9.43 -5.37 3.72
CA MET A 35 10.35 -5.07 2.65
C MET A 35 11.21 -3.83 2.96
N GLN A 36 12.51 -3.91 2.69
CA GLN A 36 13.40 -2.76 2.84
C GLN A 36 13.07 -1.67 1.82
N LYS A 37 13.25 -0.41 2.21
CA LYS A 37 12.93 0.74 1.36
C LYS A 37 13.66 0.69 0.01
N ASN A 38 14.96 0.39 0.02
CA ASN A 38 15.75 0.34 -1.21
C ASN A 38 15.18 -0.69 -2.20
N LEU A 39 14.81 -1.88 -1.71
CA LEU A 39 14.18 -2.91 -2.55
C LEU A 39 12.85 -2.44 -3.12
N GLN A 40 12.03 -1.73 -2.33
CA GLN A 40 10.76 -1.18 -2.81
C GLN A 40 10.97 -0.15 -3.93
N ASP A 41 11.95 0.73 -3.76
CA ASP A 41 12.31 1.74 -4.75
C ASP A 41 12.87 1.10 -6.04
N ASP A 42 13.67 0.05 -5.90
CA ASP A 42 14.24 -0.69 -7.03
C ASP A 42 13.19 -1.50 -7.79
N LEU A 43 12.25 -2.13 -7.09
CA LEU A 43 11.12 -2.82 -7.72
C LEU A 43 10.24 -1.86 -8.52
N PHE A 44 9.95 -0.69 -7.97
CA PHE A 44 9.20 0.33 -8.68
C PHE A 44 9.93 0.79 -9.95
N LYS A 45 11.23 1.14 -9.83
CA LYS A 45 12.06 1.52 -10.98
C LYS A 45 12.13 0.41 -12.02
N HIS A 46 12.30 -0.84 -11.59
CA HIS A 46 12.35 -2.00 -12.47
C HIS A 46 11.04 -2.16 -13.26
N TYR A 47 9.91 -2.06 -12.56
CA TYR A 47 8.60 -2.09 -13.22
C TYR A 47 8.47 -0.98 -14.26
N MET A 48 8.83 0.25 -13.91
CA MET A 48 8.78 1.39 -14.82
C MET A 48 9.63 1.18 -16.08
N LYS A 49 10.82 0.59 -15.91
CA LYS A 49 11.72 0.28 -17.03
C LYS A 49 11.19 -0.84 -17.95
N LYS A 50 10.52 -1.83 -17.38
CA LYS A 50 10.05 -3.03 -18.10
C LYS A 50 8.62 -2.90 -18.62
N SER A 51 7.80 -2.03 -18.03
CA SER A 51 6.44 -1.83 -18.48
C SER A 51 6.43 -1.21 -19.89
N LYS A 52 5.58 -1.76 -20.76
CA LYS A 52 5.37 -1.21 -22.11
C LYS A 52 4.45 0.03 -22.10
N LEU A 53 4.05 0.47 -20.93
CA LEU A 53 3.18 1.62 -20.77
C LEU A 53 3.94 2.89 -21.14
N LYS A 54 3.55 3.53 -22.22
CA LYS A 54 4.08 4.84 -22.64
C LYS A 54 3.44 5.91 -21.76
N PHE A 55 4.12 6.25 -20.71
CA PHE A 55 3.70 7.35 -19.86
C PHE A 55 4.36 8.65 -20.31
N LYS A 56 3.55 9.68 -20.50
CA LYS A 56 4.06 10.99 -20.94
C LYS A 56 4.97 11.68 -19.91
N ASP A 57 4.79 11.36 -18.63
CA ASP A 57 5.56 11.99 -17.55
C ASP A 57 5.70 11.03 -16.34
N GLN A 58 6.94 10.85 -15.88
CA GLN A 58 7.25 10.00 -14.72
C GLN A 58 6.73 10.57 -13.40
N SER A 59 6.53 11.89 -13.30
CA SER A 59 6.04 12.53 -12.09
C SER A 59 4.58 12.14 -11.81
N TYR A 60 3.74 12.05 -12.84
CA TYR A 60 2.36 11.58 -12.72
C TYR A 60 2.30 10.14 -12.22
N LEU A 61 3.19 9.29 -12.71
CA LEU A 61 3.21 7.89 -12.29
C LEU A 61 3.57 7.72 -10.81
N LYS A 62 4.51 8.53 -10.34
CA LYS A 62 4.87 8.50 -8.92
C LYS A 62 3.68 8.96 -8.06
N ASN A 63 2.97 9.98 -8.50
CA ASN A 63 1.76 10.45 -7.83
C ASN A 63 0.65 9.39 -7.85
N ASP A 64 0.38 8.78 -8.99
CA ASP A 64 -0.61 7.70 -9.13
C ASP A 64 -0.28 6.53 -8.22
N PHE A 65 0.99 6.10 -8.21
CA PHE A 65 1.46 5.04 -7.34
C PHE A 65 1.25 5.39 -5.85
N ASP A 66 1.63 6.59 -5.43
CA ASP A 66 1.46 7.02 -4.05
C ASP A 66 -0.04 7.14 -3.67
N ILE A 67 -0.90 7.61 -4.58
CA ILE A 67 -2.35 7.67 -4.39
C ILE A 67 -2.93 6.26 -4.18
N LEU A 68 -2.63 5.34 -5.07
CA LEU A 68 -3.12 3.96 -5.00
C LEU A 68 -2.63 3.25 -3.76
N SER A 69 -1.36 3.46 -3.40
CA SER A 69 -0.79 2.91 -2.17
C SER A 69 -1.50 3.47 -0.91
N VAL A 70 -1.73 4.79 -0.86
CA VAL A 70 -2.44 5.43 0.27
C VAL A 70 -3.87 4.91 0.38
N GLN A 71 -4.63 4.87 -0.72
CA GLN A 71 -5.99 4.33 -0.74
C GLN A 71 -6.02 2.89 -0.23
N ARG A 72 -5.12 2.04 -0.75
CA ARG A 72 -5.03 0.64 -0.38
C ARG A 72 -4.70 0.48 1.11
N ASN A 73 -3.72 1.19 1.60
CA ASN A 73 -3.31 1.09 3.00
C ASN A 73 -4.41 1.61 3.96
N LEU A 74 -5.13 2.66 3.62
CA LEU A 74 -6.31 3.11 4.37
C LEU A 74 -7.42 2.05 4.40
N LYS A 75 -7.70 1.42 3.26
CA LYS A 75 -8.65 0.29 3.17
C LYS A 75 -8.22 -0.86 4.06
N ILE A 76 -6.94 -1.25 4.04
CA ILE A 76 -6.38 -2.34 4.86
C ILE A 76 -6.51 -2.03 6.36
N LEU A 77 -6.21 -0.81 6.79
CA LEU A 77 -6.42 -0.40 8.19
C LEU A 77 -7.87 -0.61 8.62
N GLY A 78 -8.83 -0.17 7.80
CA GLY A 78 -10.25 -0.36 8.06
C GLY A 78 -10.66 -1.84 8.10
N ILE A 79 -10.14 -2.66 7.18
CA ILE A 79 -10.40 -4.10 7.14
C ILE A 79 -9.87 -4.78 8.42
N PHE A 80 -8.64 -4.50 8.85
CA PHE A 80 -8.06 -5.14 10.03
C PHE A 80 -8.83 -4.80 11.31
N VAL A 81 -9.24 -3.53 11.47
CA VAL A 81 -10.09 -3.12 12.60
C VAL A 81 -11.45 -3.80 12.54
N ARG A 82 -12.06 -3.93 11.34
CA ARG A 82 -13.34 -4.62 11.16
C ARG A 82 -13.23 -6.11 11.50
N LEU A 83 -12.19 -6.79 11.01
CA LEU A 83 -11.93 -8.20 11.32
C LEU A 83 -11.78 -8.42 12.82
N TYR A 84 -11.12 -7.52 13.53
CA TYR A 84 -11.01 -7.59 14.98
C TYR A 84 -12.36 -7.37 15.67
N LYS A 85 -13.07 -6.26 15.34
CA LYS A 85 -14.31 -5.91 16.05
C LYS A 85 -15.46 -6.87 15.75
N ARG A 86 -15.65 -7.22 14.48
CA ARG A 86 -16.78 -8.04 14.03
C ARG A 86 -16.48 -9.54 14.17
N ASP A 87 -15.32 -9.97 13.70
CA ASP A 87 -15.00 -11.37 13.51
C ASP A 87 -14.07 -11.93 14.61
N ARG A 88 -13.71 -11.09 15.60
CA ARG A 88 -12.80 -11.42 16.72
C ARG A 88 -11.42 -11.93 16.29
N LYS A 89 -10.97 -11.60 15.08
CA LYS A 89 -9.69 -12.02 14.51
C LYS A 89 -8.59 -11.02 14.89
N SER A 90 -7.99 -11.20 16.07
CA SER A 90 -6.92 -10.31 16.57
C SER A 90 -5.59 -10.42 15.81
N ASN A 91 -5.34 -11.54 15.12
CA ASN A 91 -4.06 -11.81 14.42
C ASN A 91 -3.69 -10.76 13.38
N TYR A 92 -4.66 -10.01 12.86
CA TYR A 92 -4.41 -8.96 11.87
C TYR A 92 -3.93 -7.63 12.50
N LEU A 93 -4.16 -7.43 13.80
CA LEU A 93 -3.77 -6.18 14.49
C LEU A 93 -2.25 -5.97 14.49
N LYS A 94 -1.46 -7.05 14.48
CA LYS A 94 0.01 -6.98 14.39
C LYS A 94 0.54 -6.26 13.16
N TYR A 95 -0.27 -6.16 12.10
CA TYR A 95 0.12 -5.47 10.85
C TYR A 95 -0.22 -3.97 10.86
N LEU A 96 -1.00 -3.47 11.82
CA LEU A 96 -1.39 -2.05 11.88
C LEU A 96 -0.17 -1.11 11.94
N PRO A 97 0.87 -1.35 12.76
CA PRO A 97 2.03 -0.47 12.79
C PRO A 97 2.76 -0.38 11.45
N GLN A 98 2.92 -1.52 10.76
CA GLN A 98 3.55 -1.56 9.44
C GLN A 98 2.71 -0.82 8.40
N THR A 99 1.40 -1.09 8.35
CA THR A 99 0.47 -0.43 7.43
C THR A 99 0.50 1.08 7.63
N TRP A 100 0.54 1.52 8.89
CA TRP A 100 0.63 2.93 9.22
C TRP A 100 1.96 3.55 8.77
N SER A 101 3.07 2.88 8.97
CA SER A 101 4.40 3.35 8.53
C SER A 101 4.48 3.51 7.00
N LEU A 102 3.90 2.57 6.26
CA LEU A 102 3.79 2.65 4.80
C LEU A 102 2.94 3.86 4.38
N LEU A 103 1.80 4.05 5.02
CA LEU A 103 0.90 5.19 4.79
C LEU A 103 1.62 6.53 5.02
N GLU A 104 2.24 6.72 6.21
CA GLU A 104 2.98 7.94 6.55
C GLU A 104 4.08 8.24 5.52
N ARG A 105 4.76 7.20 5.04
CA ARG A 105 5.83 7.36 4.05
C ARG A 105 5.30 7.86 2.71
N ARG A 106 4.20 7.30 2.20
CA ARG A 106 3.60 7.71 0.93
C ARG A 106 2.96 9.09 1.03
N MET A 107 2.37 9.41 2.17
CA MET A 107 1.77 10.72 2.44
C MET A 107 2.78 11.86 2.58
N LYS A 108 4.09 11.60 2.50
CA LYS A 108 5.11 12.66 2.36
C LYS A 108 5.07 13.35 0.99
N ASN A 109 4.45 12.73 -0.01
CA ASN A 109 4.25 13.36 -1.30
C ASN A 109 3.38 14.61 -1.15
N PRO A 110 3.79 15.78 -1.70
CA PRO A 110 3.07 17.06 -1.57
C PRO A 110 1.61 17.01 -2.02
N ILE A 111 1.23 16.09 -2.92
CA ILE A 111 -0.15 15.91 -3.37
C ILE A 111 -1.11 15.64 -2.20
N PHE A 112 -0.60 15.13 -1.07
CA PHE A 112 -1.39 14.83 0.12
C PHE A 112 -1.42 15.95 1.17
N ASN A 113 -0.92 17.15 0.89
CA ASN A 113 -0.86 18.24 1.87
C ASN A 113 -2.22 18.52 2.52
N LYS A 114 -3.30 18.60 1.73
CA LYS A 114 -4.67 18.78 2.26
C LYS A 114 -5.13 17.63 3.13
N LEU A 115 -4.84 16.38 2.72
CA LEU A 115 -5.17 15.19 3.48
C LEU A 115 -4.38 15.11 4.79
N ASN A 116 -3.11 15.50 4.77
CA ASN A 116 -2.27 15.59 5.96
C ASN A 116 -2.81 16.59 7.00
N ILE A 117 -3.33 17.74 6.55
CA ILE A 117 -3.97 18.74 7.42
C ILE A 117 -5.22 18.13 8.06
N LEU A 118 -6.06 17.46 7.27
CA LEU A 118 -7.26 16.78 7.75
C LEU A 118 -6.94 15.71 8.80
N PHE A 119 -5.92 14.90 8.54
CA PHE A 119 -5.48 13.84 9.46
C PHE A 119 -4.94 14.43 10.77
N LYS A 120 -4.12 15.48 10.70
CA LYS A 120 -3.62 16.16 11.91
C LYS A 120 -4.76 16.70 12.78
N LYS A 121 -5.81 17.21 12.16
CA LYS A 121 -6.97 17.78 12.84
C LYS A 121 -7.87 16.71 13.50
N HIS A 122 -8.15 15.61 12.79
CA HIS A 122 -9.17 14.64 13.19
C HIS A 122 -8.62 13.31 13.70
N LEU A 123 -7.39 12.95 13.31
CA LEU A 123 -6.72 11.73 13.72
C LEU A 123 -5.40 12.07 14.44
N PRO A 124 -5.44 12.35 15.76
CA PRO A 124 -4.23 12.67 16.50
C PRO A 124 -3.30 11.44 16.57
N LEU A 125 -2.39 11.34 15.60
CA LEU A 125 -1.50 10.22 15.35
C LEU A 125 -0.66 9.83 16.57
N LYS A 126 -0.33 10.80 17.43
CA LYS A 126 0.35 10.56 18.72
C LYS A 126 -0.46 9.66 19.66
N LYS A 127 -1.79 9.70 19.60
CA LYS A 127 -2.67 8.83 20.39
C LYS A 127 -2.75 7.42 19.82
N LEU A 128 -2.74 7.27 18.49
CA LEU A 128 -2.80 5.97 17.83
C LEU A 128 -1.52 5.14 18.02
N LYS A 129 -0.35 5.80 18.08
CA LYS A 129 0.94 5.11 18.33
C LYS A 129 1.08 4.61 19.78
N LYS A 130 0.24 5.07 20.72
CA LYS A 130 0.25 4.65 22.13
C LYS A 130 -0.70 3.51 22.46
N VAL A 131 -1.50 3.07 21.49
CA VAL A 131 -2.37 1.90 21.68
C VAL A 131 -1.46 0.67 21.72
N LYS A 132 -1.08 0.23 22.91
CA LYS A 132 -0.53 -1.10 23.13
C LYS A 132 -1.66 -2.09 22.85
N ILE A 133 -1.49 -2.90 21.81
CA ILE A 133 -2.37 -4.02 21.45
C ILE A 133 -1.93 -5.23 22.28
#